data_c47e2ee340fe46d34c5e1646bab29bb6
#
_entry.id   c47e2ee340fe46d34c5e1646bab29bb6
#
_cell.length_a   1.000
_cell.length_b   1.000
_cell.length_c   1.000
_cell.angle_alpha   90.00
_cell.angle_beta   90.00
_cell.angle_gamma   90.00
#
_symmetry.space_group_name_H-M   'P 1'
#
loop_
_entity.id
_entity.type
_entity.pdbx_description
1 polymer ?
#
loop_
_entity_poly.entity_id
_entity_poly.type
_entity_poly.pdbx_seq_one_letter_code
_entity_poly.pdbx_strand_id
1 'polypeptide(L)'
;MLQDSAVSALRVDDQDFLVRSTIDRCPKVMMIRELFKNALESAQQAADGRVIFSVSIESAPKLAIWNNGPGMDDEELGRMTNLAASIGKVKGLDKNFGMGAKVASLPSNRRGIRYRSCKSGRVHETILCERDGVYGRLRRFDSTGATLGDVIDVTQTLTAEGGHSLEQDWTEVVLLGNSAEQNTVVDPYDSDPPQKIFWLATYLYHRFYRLPENVEVRLMEGTHARKSGSRRFETISMRREKGVFSQHETIELGSGIKIHYIYDEAMSGSGHNRSVSGSIASDLSTCAVVFQGEMYSVLNGRSWTIDAPTFGIPFGARHISIHIELPDHYPVLPEGYRQFLRYGNGEQDQVEAKQFALQVLENRPEWMIDLIHSMAPNSGDSSDEIRSRLQDLLNRLRIRAITPRVHSEGDLDVEQGTGRAASDGGSGRGGGGNRGQHKPDDLTVVQTGAQMARMAQNLERAPRLIPLDDAADIEEKQIVGRAARYYAGSGELFINMTYPAVPLMHEQLGREYSQAPDPELMQQMARGLSRNSMINRVGLAVVFALAKRINKEWDEGAMAKALEPESLSLAADNYYESLQDARRTLGKAMKMNRTEADDDETVAV
;
A
#
# COMPACT_ATOMS: atom_id res chain seq x y z
N MET A 1 -32.41 -30.20 34.77
CA MET A 1 -32.02 -31.29 33.87
C MET A 1 -31.04 -30.70 32.91
N LEU A 2 -29.75 -30.98 33.08
CA LEU A 2 -28.71 -30.65 32.11
C LEU A 2 -28.95 -31.56 30.90
N GLN A 3 -29.27 -30.99 29.76
CA GLN A 3 -29.31 -31.75 28.50
C GLN A 3 -27.91 -32.34 28.30
N ASP A 4 -27.81 -33.66 28.26
CA ASP A 4 -26.63 -34.39 27.81
C ASP A 4 -26.27 -33.91 26.40
N SER A 5 -25.21 -33.14 26.30
CA SER A 5 -24.67 -32.70 25.03
C SER A 5 -24.17 -33.95 24.28
N ALA A 6 -24.66 -34.16 23.05
CA ALA A 6 -24.22 -35.27 22.21
C ALA A 6 -22.71 -35.21 21.83
N VAL A 7 -22.02 -34.14 22.25
CA VAL A 7 -20.59 -33.90 21.96
C VAL A 7 -19.85 -33.56 23.25
N SER A 8 -18.76 -34.27 23.53
CA SER A 8 -17.82 -33.95 24.59
C SER A 8 -16.90 -32.79 24.14
N ALA A 9 -16.81 -31.75 24.94
CA ALA A 9 -15.92 -30.63 24.66
C ALA A 9 -14.45 -31.07 24.70
N LEU A 10 -13.66 -30.61 23.73
CA LEU A 10 -12.20 -30.78 23.74
C LEU A 10 -11.61 -30.01 24.91
N ARG A 11 -10.64 -30.62 25.58
CA ARG A 11 -9.88 -30.01 26.68
C ARG A 11 -8.46 -29.70 26.20
N VAL A 12 -7.84 -28.71 26.85
CA VAL A 12 -6.44 -28.37 26.64
C VAL A 12 -5.63 -29.05 27.75
N ASP A 13 -4.80 -30.02 27.39
CA ASP A 13 -3.99 -30.77 28.34
C ASP A 13 -2.71 -29.99 28.72
N ASP A 14 -2.07 -29.33 27.75
CA ASP A 14 -0.87 -28.50 27.95
C ASP A 14 -1.19 -27.03 27.67
N GLN A 15 -1.52 -26.32 28.74
CA GLN A 15 -1.84 -24.87 28.66
C GLN A 15 -0.60 -24.03 28.36
N ASP A 16 0.57 -24.40 28.90
CA ASP A 16 1.82 -23.63 28.72
C ASP A 16 2.29 -23.72 27.27
N PHE A 17 2.19 -24.90 26.66
CA PHE A 17 2.47 -25.07 25.24
C PHE A 17 1.52 -24.24 24.37
N LEU A 18 0.22 -24.24 24.66
CA LEU A 18 -0.76 -23.45 23.91
C LEU A 18 -0.48 -21.96 24.03
N VAL A 19 -0.21 -21.47 25.24
CA VAL A 19 0.15 -20.07 25.51
C VAL A 19 1.39 -19.67 24.73
N ARG A 20 2.48 -20.46 24.82
CA ARG A 20 3.74 -20.21 24.11
C ARG A 20 3.52 -20.21 22.60
N SER A 21 2.88 -21.24 22.06
CA SER A 21 2.60 -21.37 20.63
C SER A 21 1.78 -20.19 20.09
N THR A 22 0.84 -19.68 20.88
CA THR A 22 0.02 -18.53 20.52
C THR A 22 0.85 -17.25 20.48
N ILE A 23 1.74 -17.06 21.47
CA ILE A 23 2.62 -15.88 21.57
C ILE A 23 3.66 -15.90 20.44
N ASP A 24 4.33 -17.04 20.21
CA ASP A 24 5.40 -17.16 19.22
C ASP A 24 4.91 -16.98 17.77
N ARG A 25 3.64 -17.27 17.50
CA ARG A 25 3.01 -17.08 16.18
C ARG A 25 2.46 -15.68 15.94
N CYS A 26 2.34 -14.88 16.99
CA CYS A 26 1.78 -13.53 16.85
C CYS A 26 2.79 -12.58 16.21
N PRO A 27 2.37 -11.83 15.18
CA PRO A 27 3.22 -10.79 14.60
C PRO A 27 3.49 -9.68 15.62
N LYS A 28 4.72 -9.61 16.12
CA LYS A 28 5.13 -8.62 17.14
C LYS A 28 4.97 -7.16 16.68
N VAL A 29 4.97 -6.91 15.37
CA VAL A 29 4.70 -5.57 14.79
C VAL A 29 3.31 -5.02 15.13
N MET A 30 2.38 -5.86 15.57
CA MET A 30 1.05 -5.46 16.00
C MET A 30 1.01 -4.94 17.46
N MET A 31 2.10 -5.07 18.21
CA MET A 31 2.18 -4.65 19.62
C MET A 31 1.69 -3.22 19.86
N ILE A 32 2.27 -2.27 19.17
CA ILE A 32 1.93 -0.85 19.36
C ILE A 32 0.47 -0.57 18.97
N ARG A 33 0.00 -1.20 17.89
CA ARG A 33 -1.41 -1.07 17.48
C ARG A 33 -2.36 -1.56 18.58
N GLU A 34 -2.10 -2.72 19.14
CA GLU A 34 -2.95 -3.34 20.17
C GLU A 34 -2.94 -2.54 21.47
N LEU A 35 -1.76 -2.12 21.93
CA LEU A 35 -1.62 -1.32 23.15
C LEU A 35 -2.29 0.06 22.97
N PHE A 36 -2.06 0.73 21.86
CA PHE A 36 -2.65 2.04 21.60
C PHE A 36 -4.17 1.95 21.42
N LYS A 37 -4.67 0.92 20.72
CA LYS A 37 -6.12 0.71 20.57
C LYS A 37 -6.80 0.49 21.92
N ASN A 38 -6.20 -0.30 22.81
CA ASN A 38 -6.72 -0.48 24.16
C ASN A 38 -6.71 0.83 24.96
N ALA A 39 -5.65 1.64 24.84
CA ALA A 39 -5.58 2.94 25.50
C ALA A 39 -6.63 3.91 24.97
N LEU A 40 -6.88 3.92 23.63
CA LEU A 40 -7.94 4.74 23.01
C LEU A 40 -9.34 4.32 23.50
N GLU A 41 -9.64 3.03 23.50
CA GLU A 41 -10.94 2.50 23.93
C GLU A 41 -11.19 2.75 25.42
N SER A 42 -10.13 2.74 26.24
CA SER A 42 -10.22 3.10 27.67
C SER A 42 -10.42 4.61 27.83
N ALA A 43 -9.61 5.43 27.19
CA ALA A 43 -9.70 6.90 27.24
C ALA A 43 -11.05 7.42 26.70
N GLN A 44 -11.63 6.75 25.71
CA GLN A 44 -12.93 7.13 25.13
C GLN A 44 -14.07 7.11 26.15
N GLN A 45 -13.92 6.37 27.24
CA GLN A 45 -14.92 6.29 28.33
C GLN A 45 -14.87 7.52 29.28
N ALA A 46 -13.80 8.27 29.24
CA ALA A 46 -13.69 9.54 29.95
C ALA A 46 -14.34 10.67 29.15
N ALA A 47 -14.87 11.70 29.84
CA ALA A 47 -15.45 12.87 29.17
C ALA A 47 -14.40 13.63 28.34
N ASP A 48 -13.17 13.66 28.81
CA ASP A 48 -12.00 14.34 28.24
C ASP A 48 -10.88 13.29 28.11
N GLY A 49 -11.02 12.41 27.12
CA GLY A 49 -10.13 11.27 26.91
C GLY A 49 -8.73 11.72 26.50
N ARG A 50 -7.72 11.14 27.14
CA ARG A 50 -6.30 11.43 26.83
C ARG A 50 -5.49 10.14 26.76
N VAL A 51 -4.64 10.07 25.72
CA VAL A 51 -3.59 9.06 25.60
C VAL A 51 -2.25 9.77 25.46
N ILE A 52 -1.28 9.38 26.26
CA ILE A 52 0.05 9.99 26.30
C ILE A 52 1.11 8.91 26.10
N PHE A 53 1.94 9.11 25.07
CA PHE A 53 3.18 8.37 24.91
C PHE A 53 4.32 9.14 25.57
N SER A 54 5.05 8.51 26.47
CA SER A 54 6.12 9.13 27.24
C SER A 54 7.32 8.19 27.37
N VAL A 55 8.38 8.71 27.96
CA VAL A 55 9.60 7.96 28.28
C VAL A 55 9.66 7.71 29.77
N SER A 56 9.60 6.47 30.18
CA SER A 56 9.90 6.03 31.55
C SER A 56 11.39 5.71 31.66
N ILE A 57 12.08 6.32 32.62
CA ILE A 57 13.51 6.09 32.82
C ILE A 57 13.68 4.98 33.85
N GLU A 58 14.26 3.88 33.40
CA GLU A 58 14.73 2.78 34.26
C GLU A 58 16.23 2.59 34.07
N SER A 59 16.72 1.36 33.84
CA SER A 59 18.13 1.14 33.44
C SER A 59 18.42 1.70 32.03
N ALA A 60 17.39 1.80 31.17
CA ALA A 60 17.39 2.45 29.87
C ALA A 60 16.03 3.11 29.63
N PRO A 61 15.92 4.04 28.66
CA PRO A 61 14.63 4.65 28.30
C PRO A 61 13.62 3.59 27.86
N LYS A 62 12.43 3.60 28.47
CA LYS A 62 11.33 2.67 28.18
C LYS A 62 10.12 3.43 27.64
N LEU A 63 9.48 2.90 26.61
CA LEU A 63 8.24 3.47 26.07
C LEU A 63 7.09 3.20 27.03
N ALA A 64 6.42 4.27 27.45
CA ALA A 64 5.23 4.25 28.28
C ALA A 64 4.03 4.76 27.51
N ILE A 65 2.87 4.12 27.71
CA ILE A 65 1.57 4.49 27.13
C ILE A 65 0.60 4.66 28.29
N TRP A 66 0.19 5.88 28.53
CA TRP A 66 -0.75 6.26 29.60
C TRP A 66 -2.09 6.70 29.01
N ASN A 67 -3.19 6.42 29.74
CA ASN A 67 -4.52 6.93 29.40
C ASN A 67 -5.32 7.23 30.69
N ASN A 68 -6.24 8.19 30.60
CA ASN A 68 -7.15 8.58 31.68
C ASN A 68 -8.53 7.89 31.61
N GLY A 69 -8.58 6.69 31.11
CA GLY A 69 -9.79 5.88 31.17
C GLY A 69 -10.12 5.40 32.60
N PRO A 70 -11.23 4.68 32.78
CA PRO A 70 -11.55 4.08 34.09
C PRO A 70 -10.44 3.11 34.45
N GLY A 71 -9.79 3.38 35.57
CA GLY A 71 -8.73 2.52 36.09
C GLY A 71 -9.24 1.11 36.43
N MET A 72 -8.34 0.27 36.89
CA MET A 72 -8.61 -1.10 37.31
C MET A 72 -8.17 -1.29 38.75
N ASP A 73 -9.00 -1.96 39.54
CA ASP A 73 -8.58 -2.47 40.85
C ASP A 73 -7.69 -3.73 40.69
N ASP A 74 -7.28 -4.33 41.81
CA ASP A 74 -6.41 -5.49 41.82
C ASP A 74 -7.02 -6.72 41.12
N GLU A 75 -8.32 -6.97 41.36
CA GLU A 75 -9.03 -8.10 40.76
C GLU A 75 -9.22 -7.89 39.21
N GLU A 76 -9.63 -6.71 38.82
CA GLU A 76 -9.79 -6.35 37.41
C GLU A 76 -8.45 -6.39 36.63
N LEU A 77 -7.37 -5.87 37.26
CA LEU A 77 -6.04 -5.89 36.69
C LEU A 77 -5.52 -7.33 36.52
N GLY A 78 -5.73 -8.15 37.55
CA GLY A 78 -5.42 -9.58 37.50
C GLY A 78 -6.21 -10.32 36.42
N ARG A 79 -7.50 -10.05 36.30
CA ARG A 79 -8.36 -10.64 35.24
C ARG A 79 -8.00 -10.15 33.84
N MET A 80 -7.74 -8.86 33.68
CA MET A 80 -7.37 -8.27 32.38
C MET A 80 -6.12 -8.92 31.81
N THR A 81 -5.16 -9.31 32.64
CA THR A 81 -3.91 -9.93 32.21
C THR A 81 -4.03 -11.42 31.82
N ASN A 82 -5.14 -12.09 32.07
CA ASN A 82 -5.37 -13.46 31.61
C ASN A 82 -5.58 -13.48 30.07
N LEU A 83 -5.15 -14.55 29.40
CA LEU A 83 -5.43 -14.76 27.98
C LEU A 83 -6.94 -14.96 27.75
N ALA A 84 -7.43 -14.48 26.62
CA ALA A 84 -8.85 -14.51 26.26
C ALA A 84 -9.80 -13.83 27.27
N ALA A 85 -9.28 -13.06 28.24
CA ALA A 85 -10.08 -12.25 29.12
C ALA A 85 -10.30 -10.85 28.50
N SER A 86 -11.54 -10.38 28.52
CA SER A 86 -11.92 -9.00 28.17
C SER A 86 -12.88 -8.48 29.21
N ILE A 87 -12.54 -7.36 29.84
CA ILE A 87 -13.40 -6.70 30.82
C ILE A 87 -14.30 -5.72 30.06
N GLY A 88 -15.62 -5.83 30.25
CA GLY A 88 -16.59 -4.90 29.68
C GLY A 88 -16.75 -4.92 28.15
N LYS A 89 -16.15 -5.88 27.43
CA LYS A 89 -16.22 -5.96 25.97
C LYS A 89 -17.01 -7.19 25.51
N VAL A 90 -17.84 -7.01 24.48
CA VAL A 90 -18.58 -8.11 23.85
C VAL A 90 -17.61 -8.99 23.07
N LYS A 91 -17.60 -10.29 23.35
CA LYS A 91 -16.81 -11.29 22.60
C LYS A 91 -17.51 -11.60 21.28
N GLY A 92 -16.76 -11.65 20.18
CA GLY A 92 -17.24 -12.03 18.84
C GLY A 92 -16.08 -12.25 17.89
N LEU A 93 -16.31 -12.98 16.80
CA LEU A 93 -15.30 -13.21 15.76
C LEU A 93 -14.79 -11.88 15.16
N ASP A 94 -15.63 -10.84 15.17
CA ASP A 94 -15.34 -9.50 14.65
C ASP A 94 -14.83 -8.55 15.73
N LYS A 95 -14.88 -8.97 17.01
CA LYS A 95 -14.61 -8.14 18.19
C LYS A 95 -13.55 -8.81 19.06
N ASN A 96 -12.92 -8.05 19.90
CA ASN A 96 -11.76 -8.38 20.73
C ASN A 96 -11.74 -9.81 21.31
N PHE A 97 -10.70 -10.57 20.97
CA PHE A 97 -10.40 -11.88 21.58
C PHE A 97 -9.80 -11.77 22.98
N GLY A 98 -9.51 -10.55 23.48
CA GLY A 98 -8.84 -10.32 24.77
C GLY A 98 -7.38 -10.83 24.83
N MET A 99 -6.78 -11.08 23.67
CA MET A 99 -5.42 -11.64 23.55
C MET A 99 -4.43 -10.66 22.92
N GLY A 100 -4.88 -9.80 21.99
CA GLY A 100 -4.03 -9.06 21.06
C GLY A 100 -2.85 -8.34 21.73
N ALA A 101 -3.10 -7.45 22.68
CA ALA A 101 -2.04 -6.69 23.34
C ALA A 101 -1.00 -7.57 24.05
N LYS A 102 -1.44 -8.61 24.77
CA LYS A 102 -0.56 -9.52 25.53
C LYS A 102 0.29 -10.36 24.59
N VAL A 103 -0.35 -11.01 23.63
CA VAL A 103 0.28 -11.95 22.71
C VAL A 103 1.24 -11.23 21.76
N ALA A 104 0.86 -10.04 21.25
CA ALA A 104 1.72 -9.26 20.37
C ALA A 104 2.92 -8.60 21.07
N SER A 105 2.80 -8.33 22.39
CA SER A 105 3.82 -7.56 23.11
C SER A 105 4.90 -8.43 23.76
N LEU A 106 4.56 -9.63 24.22
CA LEU A 106 5.49 -10.49 24.94
C LEU A 106 6.73 -10.94 24.15
N PRO A 107 6.66 -11.22 22.82
CA PRO A 107 7.85 -11.57 22.04
C PRO A 107 8.97 -10.53 22.07
N SER A 108 8.60 -9.25 22.20
CA SER A 108 9.55 -8.12 22.25
C SER A 108 9.79 -7.59 23.68
N ASN A 109 9.12 -8.18 24.68
CA ASN A 109 9.18 -7.73 26.07
C ASN A 109 9.19 -8.93 27.02
N ARG A 110 10.11 -9.86 26.82
CA ARG A 110 10.26 -11.04 27.70
C ARG A 110 10.63 -10.64 29.13
N ARG A 111 11.40 -9.55 29.31
CA ARG A 111 11.69 -9.01 30.64
C ARG A 111 10.44 -8.52 31.35
N GLY A 112 9.49 -7.95 30.59
CA GLY A 112 8.16 -7.65 31.08
C GLY A 112 7.44 -6.53 30.33
N ILE A 113 6.14 -6.53 30.55
CA ILE A 113 5.23 -5.44 30.26
C ILE A 113 4.62 -5.06 31.60
N ARG A 114 4.97 -3.88 32.10
CA ARG A 114 4.44 -3.39 33.37
C ARG A 114 3.13 -2.66 33.16
N TYR A 115 2.10 -3.06 33.85
CA TYR A 115 0.82 -2.39 33.94
C TYR A 115 0.69 -1.76 35.32
N ARG A 116 0.44 -0.46 35.39
CA ARG A 116 0.00 0.26 36.56
C ARG A 116 -1.38 0.83 36.28
N SER A 117 -2.30 0.69 37.23
CA SER A 117 -3.64 1.25 37.10
C SER A 117 -4.10 1.86 38.39
N CYS A 118 -4.55 3.12 38.30
CA CYS A 118 -5.15 3.86 39.39
C CYS A 118 -6.67 3.76 39.33
N LYS A 119 -7.32 3.31 40.39
CA LYS A 119 -8.76 3.34 40.54
C LYS A 119 -9.13 3.81 41.94
N SER A 120 -9.92 4.87 42.01
CA SER A 120 -10.37 5.46 43.30
C SER A 120 -9.21 5.78 44.25
N GLY A 121 -8.11 6.33 43.73
CA GLY A 121 -6.94 6.76 44.50
C GLY A 121 -6.00 5.63 44.94
N ARG A 122 -6.20 4.39 44.51
CA ARG A 122 -5.29 3.27 44.73
C ARG A 122 -4.64 2.82 43.45
N VAL A 123 -3.36 2.52 43.50
CA VAL A 123 -2.59 2.07 42.33
C VAL A 123 -2.14 0.64 42.51
N HIS A 124 -2.57 -0.21 41.59
CA HIS A 124 -2.12 -1.60 41.52
C HIS A 124 -1.16 -1.79 40.33
N GLU A 125 -0.16 -2.65 40.56
CA GLU A 125 0.85 -3.00 39.54
C GLU A 125 0.90 -4.50 39.31
N THR A 126 1.04 -4.89 38.04
CA THR A 126 1.41 -6.25 37.64
C THR A 126 2.40 -6.19 36.45
N ILE A 127 3.23 -7.22 36.32
CA ILE A 127 4.18 -7.35 35.22
C ILE A 127 3.94 -8.69 34.54
N LEU A 128 3.59 -8.64 33.26
CA LEU A 128 3.60 -9.82 32.38
C LEU A 128 5.00 -10.02 31.85
N CYS A 129 5.55 -11.22 31.97
CA CYS A 129 6.92 -11.53 31.57
C CYS A 129 7.08 -13.00 31.13
N GLU A 130 8.24 -13.33 30.64
CA GLU A 130 8.69 -14.69 30.44
C GLU A 130 9.82 -14.98 31.43
N ARG A 131 9.75 -16.11 32.12
CA ARG A 131 10.81 -16.62 32.98
C ARG A 131 10.91 -18.14 32.80
N ASP A 132 12.10 -18.60 32.55
CA ASP A 132 12.40 -20.02 32.38
C ASP A 132 11.49 -20.74 31.37
N GLY A 133 11.12 -20.01 30.32
CA GLY A 133 10.24 -20.49 29.25
C GLY A 133 8.74 -20.45 29.60
N VAL A 134 8.34 -19.89 30.73
CA VAL A 134 6.94 -19.73 31.13
C VAL A 134 6.52 -18.26 31.01
N TYR A 135 5.47 -18.03 30.25
CA TYR A 135 4.82 -16.71 30.15
C TYR A 135 3.77 -16.57 31.26
N GLY A 136 3.88 -15.51 32.05
CA GLY A 136 2.96 -15.30 33.18
C GLY A 136 3.11 -13.93 33.85
N ARG A 137 2.46 -13.79 35.00
CA ARG A 137 2.61 -12.63 35.88
C ARG A 137 3.78 -12.84 36.83
N LEU A 138 4.63 -11.82 36.98
CA LEU A 138 5.77 -11.84 37.88
C LEU A 138 5.29 -11.86 39.35
N ARG A 139 5.60 -12.91 40.07
CA ARG A 139 5.37 -12.95 41.53
C ARG A 139 6.37 -12.08 42.28
N ARG A 140 5.88 -11.30 43.21
CA ARG A 140 6.70 -10.45 44.07
C ARG A 140 6.81 -11.07 45.48
N PHE A 141 7.95 -10.83 46.09
CA PHE A 141 8.27 -11.31 47.44
C PHE A 141 8.76 -10.13 48.27
N ASP A 142 8.47 -10.12 49.55
CA ASP A 142 9.03 -9.16 50.49
C ASP A 142 10.49 -9.51 50.86
N SER A 143 11.09 -8.67 51.70
CA SER A 143 12.46 -8.86 52.18
C SER A 143 12.66 -10.13 53.02
N THR A 144 11.58 -10.74 53.53
CA THR A 144 11.58 -12.00 54.29
C THR A 144 11.37 -13.22 53.41
N GLY A 145 11.06 -13.04 52.11
CA GLY A 145 10.73 -14.09 51.16
C GLY A 145 9.27 -14.51 51.17
N ALA A 146 8.40 -13.80 51.89
CA ALA A 146 6.96 -14.04 51.84
C ALA A 146 6.35 -13.47 50.53
N THR A 147 5.38 -14.19 49.94
CA THR A 147 4.74 -13.79 48.70
C THR A 147 3.84 -12.57 48.91
N LEU A 148 4.15 -11.48 48.19
CA LEU A 148 3.29 -10.30 48.12
C LEU A 148 2.17 -10.45 47.07
N GLY A 149 2.30 -11.41 46.16
CA GLY A 149 1.35 -11.64 45.08
C GLY A 149 1.92 -11.33 43.69
N ASP A 150 1.07 -11.45 42.67
CA ASP A 150 1.38 -11.12 41.28
C ASP A 150 0.69 -9.82 40.81
N VAL A 151 -0.23 -9.29 41.62
CA VAL A 151 -0.79 -7.93 41.59
C VAL A 151 -0.57 -7.31 42.94
N ILE A 152 0.12 -6.17 43.01
CA ILE A 152 0.51 -5.53 44.29
C ILE A 152 0.04 -4.07 44.32
N ASP A 153 -0.31 -3.59 45.50
CA ASP A 153 -0.58 -2.16 45.76
C ASP A 153 0.77 -1.40 45.79
N VAL A 154 0.94 -0.44 44.93
CA VAL A 154 2.13 0.41 44.79
C VAL A 154 1.81 1.89 45.06
N THR A 155 0.68 2.20 45.65
CA THR A 155 0.19 3.57 45.87
C THR A 155 1.22 4.43 46.62
N GLN A 156 1.80 3.91 47.68
CA GLN A 156 2.82 4.64 48.48
C GLN A 156 4.11 4.84 47.66
N THR A 157 4.55 3.83 46.96
CA THR A 157 5.75 3.90 46.12
C THR A 157 5.60 4.97 45.05
N LEU A 158 4.48 4.97 44.33
CA LEU A 158 4.21 5.95 43.28
C LEU A 158 4.14 7.39 43.83
N THR A 159 3.54 7.58 45.03
CA THR A 159 3.48 8.87 45.69
C THR A 159 4.88 9.37 46.05
N ALA A 160 5.75 8.49 46.52
CA ALA A 160 7.14 8.83 46.83
C ALA A 160 7.98 9.13 45.58
N GLU A 161 7.71 8.48 44.46
CA GLU A 161 8.35 8.72 43.17
C GLU A 161 7.88 10.02 42.48
N GLY A 162 6.83 10.68 42.98
CA GLY A 162 6.24 11.86 42.36
C GLY A 162 5.57 11.53 41.02
N GLY A 163 4.94 10.36 40.93
CA GLY A 163 4.29 9.85 39.71
C GLY A 163 2.97 10.54 39.37
N HIS A 164 2.11 9.86 38.60
CA HIS A 164 0.82 10.39 38.19
C HIS A 164 -0.11 10.70 39.38
N SER A 165 -0.99 11.71 39.21
CA SER A 165 -1.97 12.09 40.22
C SER A 165 -2.90 10.93 40.59
N LEU A 166 -3.23 10.81 41.86
CA LEU A 166 -4.19 9.85 42.41
C LEU A 166 -5.65 10.35 42.39
N GLU A 167 -5.88 11.61 42.00
CA GLU A 167 -7.20 12.24 41.97
C GLU A 167 -8.08 11.79 40.82
N GLN A 168 -7.49 11.18 39.81
CA GLN A 168 -8.20 10.64 38.67
C GLN A 168 -7.79 9.20 38.41
N ASP A 169 -8.70 8.46 37.78
CA ASP A 169 -8.43 7.09 37.34
C ASP A 169 -7.55 7.11 36.07
N TRP A 170 -6.67 6.14 35.96
CA TRP A 170 -5.78 6.00 34.78
C TRP A 170 -5.18 4.60 34.70
N THR A 171 -4.65 4.29 33.49
CA THR A 171 -3.83 3.09 33.29
C THR A 171 -2.58 3.47 32.50
N GLU A 172 -1.43 2.95 32.93
CA GLU A 172 -0.14 3.07 32.24
C GLU A 172 0.43 1.68 31.91
N VAL A 173 0.98 1.56 30.72
CA VAL A 173 1.68 0.37 30.23
C VAL A 173 3.09 0.76 29.85
N VAL A 174 4.11 0.10 30.43
CA VAL A 174 5.52 0.34 30.14
C VAL A 174 6.15 -0.91 29.54
N LEU A 175 6.84 -0.73 28.40
CA LEU A 175 7.54 -1.78 27.67
C LEU A 175 8.96 -1.94 28.24
N LEU A 176 9.24 -3.02 28.97
CA LEU A 176 10.54 -3.24 29.63
C LEU A 176 11.58 -3.87 28.69
N GLY A 177 11.14 -4.38 27.51
CA GLY A 177 12.00 -4.99 26.51
C GLY A 177 12.44 -6.42 26.86
N ASN A 178 13.38 -6.94 26.08
CA ASN A 178 13.99 -8.25 26.29
C ASN A 178 15.22 -8.18 27.20
N SER A 179 15.88 -7.02 27.28
CA SER A 179 16.98 -6.76 28.21
C SER A 179 16.80 -5.46 29.01
N ALA A 180 17.58 -5.29 30.06
CA ALA A 180 17.57 -4.08 30.88
C ALA A 180 18.02 -2.85 30.08
N GLU A 181 19.00 -3.04 29.20
CA GLU A 181 19.69 -2.03 28.41
C GLU A 181 18.92 -1.66 27.14
N GLN A 182 17.93 -2.46 26.73
CA GLN A 182 17.13 -2.17 25.53
C GLN A 182 16.38 -0.85 25.72
N ASN A 183 16.60 0.09 24.81
CA ASN A 183 15.83 1.33 24.71
C ASN A 183 14.56 1.08 23.87
N THR A 184 13.43 0.79 24.53
CA THR A 184 12.19 0.46 23.83
C THR A 184 11.50 1.68 23.20
N VAL A 185 11.98 2.90 23.44
CA VAL A 185 11.49 4.11 22.77
C VAL A 185 11.96 4.15 21.33
N VAL A 186 13.22 3.80 21.07
CA VAL A 186 13.81 3.82 19.71
C VAL A 186 13.79 2.44 19.05
N ASP A 187 13.82 1.39 19.84
CA ASP A 187 13.83 -0.01 19.38
C ASP A 187 12.85 -0.88 20.18
N PRO A 188 11.54 -0.77 19.91
CA PRO A 188 10.52 -1.50 20.65
C PRO A 188 10.46 -2.99 20.30
N TYR A 189 11.11 -3.42 19.21
CA TYR A 189 11.04 -4.79 18.68
C TYR A 189 12.36 -5.56 18.79
N ASP A 190 13.34 -5.02 19.53
CA ASP A 190 14.67 -5.63 19.68
C ASP A 190 15.34 -5.89 18.31
N SER A 191 15.37 -4.84 17.50
CA SER A 191 15.94 -4.80 16.13
C SER A 191 15.30 -5.73 15.09
N ASP A 192 14.15 -6.33 15.42
CA ASP A 192 13.42 -7.21 14.50
C ASP A 192 11.90 -6.94 14.52
N PRO A 193 11.38 -6.13 13.60
CA PRO A 193 12.10 -5.36 12.57
C PRO A 193 12.79 -4.10 13.14
N PRO A 194 13.90 -3.66 12.54
CA PRO A 194 14.58 -2.43 12.95
C PRO A 194 13.69 -1.22 12.68
N GLN A 195 13.73 -0.24 13.57
CA GLN A 195 12.93 0.97 13.46
C GLN A 195 13.81 2.18 13.12
N LYS A 196 13.23 3.15 12.38
CA LYS A 196 13.84 4.45 12.15
C LYS A 196 13.71 5.31 13.40
N ILE A 197 14.60 6.27 13.59
CA ILE A 197 14.46 7.27 14.65
C ILE A 197 13.10 7.99 14.50
N PHE A 198 12.39 8.16 15.61
CA PHE A 198 11.04 8.76 15.68
C PHE A 198 9.96 8.02 14.86
N TRP A 199 10.10 6.72 14.75
CA TRP A 199 9.19 5.80 14.07
C TRP A 199 7.74 5.91 14.55
N LEU A 200 7.51 6.20 15.84
CA LEU A 200 6.20 6.09 16.50
C LEU A 200 5.14 6.97 15.82
N ALA A 201 5.44 8.25 15.60
CA ALA A 201 4.51 9.16 14.95
C ALA A 201 4.16 8.70 13.53
N THR A 202 5.13 8.19 12.79
CA THR A 202 4.94 7.66 11.43
C THR A 202 4.09 6.39 11.46
N TYR A 203 4.36 5.49 12.40
CA TYR A 203 3.57 4.28 12.59
C TYR A 203 2.09 4.60 12.88
N LEU A 204 1.83 5.48 13.84
CA LEU A 204 0.48 5.89 14.20
C LEU A 204 -0.24 6.57 13.03
N TYR A 205 0.46 7.42 12.28
CA TYR A 205 -0.07 8.13 11.13
C TYR A 205 -0.47 7.20 9.98
N HIS A 206 0.27 6.12 9.75
CA HIS A 206 -0.01 5.14 8.70
C HIS A 206 -0.94 4.01 9.16
N ARG A 207 -1.34 4.01 10.44
CA ARG A 207 -2.24 2.97 10.96
C ARG A 207 -3.61 3.52 11.34
N PHE A 208 -3.69 4.70 11.93
CA PHE A 208 -4.92 5.27 12.46
C PHE A 208 -5.38 6.44 11.60
N TYR A 209 -6.43 6.21 10.82
CA TYR A 209 -7.03 7.22 9.97
C TYR A 209 -7.87 8.23 10.75
N ARG A 210 -8.60 7.75 11.77
CA ARG A 210 -9.48 8.53 12.63
C ARG A 210 -9.32 8.12 14.08
N LEU A 211 -9.42 9.06 14.99
CA LEU A 211 -9.49 8.83 16.43
C LEU A 211 -10.91 9.10 16.92
N PRO A 212 -11.30 8.57 18.11
CA PRO A 212 -12.52 9.01 18.78
C PRO A 212 -12.51 10.52 19.01
N GLU A 213 -13.66 11.18 18.79
CA GLU A 213 -13.74 12.66 18.83
C GLU A 213 -13.37 13.27 20.19
N ASN A 214 -13.69 12.55 21.28
CA ASN A 214 -13.40 12.99 22.63
C ASN A 214 -12.01 12.57 23.16
N VAL A 215 -11.11 12.05 22.30
CA VAL A 215 -9.78 11.60 22.74
C VAL A 215 -8.67 12.44 22.10
N GLU A 216 -7.84 13.03 22.96
CA GLU A 216 -6.60 13.67 22.56
C GLU A 216 -5.41 12.73 22.74
N VAL A 217 -4.51 12.68 21.76
CA VAL A 217 -3.27 11.90 21.83
C VAL A 217 -2.06 12.83 21.83
N ARG A 218 -1.15 12.62 22.78
CA ARG A 218 0.09 13.39 22.92
C ARG A 218 1.32 12.49 22.87
N LEU A 219 2.32 12.96 22.16
CA LEU A 219 3.68 12.41 22.15
C LEU A 219 4.56 13.35 22.97
N MET A 220 5.11 12.83 24.09
CA MET A 220 5.98 13.59 24.98
C MET A 220 7.40 13.65 24.42
N GLU A 221 8.21 14.54 24.99
CA GLU A 221 9.63 14.65 24.67
C GLU A 221 10.33 13.29 24.69
N GLY A 222 11.22 13.07 23.73
CA GLY A 222 11.93 11.80 23.53
C GLY A 222 11.18 10.78 22.65
N THR A 223 9.85 10.88 22.52
CA THR A 223 9.04 10.00 21.65
C THR A 223 8.80 10.57 20.24
N HIS A 224 9.25 11.79 19.96
CA HIS A 224 9.12 12.48 18.69
C HIS A 224 10.34 13.33 18.33
N ALA A 225 10.42 13.81 17.08
CA ALA A 225 11.58 14.51 16.54
C ALA A 225 11.84 15.93 17.08
N ARG A 226 10.90 16.53 17.78
CA ARG A 226 11.10 17.88 18.39
C ARG A 226 12.03 17.78 19.58
N LYS A 227 12.89 18.78 19.74
CA LYS A 227 13.91 18.82 20.78
C LYS A 227 13.36 18.98 22.19
N SER A 228 12.15 19.51 22.35
CA SER A 228 11.53 19.74 23.67
C SER A 228 10.01 19.77 23.61
N GLY A 229 9.40 19.49 24.75
CA GLY A 229 7.95 19.61 24.96
C GLY A 229 7.13 18.43 24.43
N SER A 230 5.82 18.62 24.43
CA SER A 230 4.86 17.63 23.93
C SER A 230 4.34 18.03 22.56
N ARG A 231 3.95 17.01 21.79
CA ARG A 231 3.30 17.18 20.51
C ARG A 231 1.94 16.52 20.52
N ARG A 232 0.90 17.23 20.08
CA ARG A 232 -0.39 16.63 19.79
C ARG A 232 -0.26 15.79 18.52
N PHE A 233 -0.72 14.54 18.57
CA PHE A 233 -0.81 13.69 17.39
C PHE A 233 -2.12 13.99 16.64
N GLU A 234 -2.03 14.15 15.33
CA GLU A 234 -3.17 14.39 14.45
C GLU A 234 -3.18 13.37 13.31
N THR A 235 -4.31 12.72 13.13
CA THR A 235 -4.52 11.78 12.04
C THR A 235 -4.74 12.49 10.70
N ILE A 236 -4.75 11.72 9.62
CA ILE A 236 -5.05 12.24 8.26
C ILE A 236 -6.45 12.87 8.23
N SER A 237 -7.47 12.22 8.82
CA SER A 237 -8.84 12.77 8.88
C SER A 237 -8.88 14.11 9.62
N MET A 238 -8.29 14.20 10.80
CA MET A 238 -8.24 15.45 11.58
C MET A 238 -7.53 16.59 10.83
N ARG A 239 -6.44 16.27 10.13
CA ARG A 239 -5.69 17.25 9.33
C ARG A 239 -6.48 17.71 8.11
N ARG A 240 -7.21 16.82 7.47
CA ARG A 240 -8.13 17.16 6.38
C ARG A 240 -9.24 18.07 6.85
N GLU A 241 -9.90 17.76 7.96
CA GLU A 241 -10.96 18.56 8.55
C GLU A 241 -10.50 19.97 8.97
N LYS A 242 -9.23 20.10 9.38
CA LYS A 242 -8.58 21.39 9.68
C LYS A 242 -8.14 22.18 8.43
N GLY A 243 -8.30 21.62 7.23
CA GLY A 243 -7.85 22.27 6.00
C GLY A 243 -6.32 22.44 5.91
N VAL A 244 -5.54 21.51 6.47
CA VAL A 244 -4.07 21.57 6.46
C VAL A 244 -3.49 21.27 5.08
N PHE A 245 -4.19 20.46 4.28
CA PHE A 245 -3.76 20.07 2.94
C PHE A 245 -4.05 21.18 1.91
N SER A 246 -3.25 21.24 0.86
CA SER A 246 -3.38 22.25 -0.20
C SER A 246 -4.71 22.11 -0.93
N GLN A 247 -5.15 20.88 -1.19
CA GLN A 247 -6.46 20.60 -1.76
C GLN A 247 -6.93 19.20 -1.35
N HIS A 248 -8.23 19.04 -1.14
CA HIS A 248 -8.82 17.72 -0.88
C HIS A 248 -10.28 17.69 -1.31
N GLU A 249 -10.73 16.49 -1.67
CA GLU A 249 -12.13 16.21 -1.99
C GLU A 249 -12.49 14.78 -1.60
N THR A 250 -13.74 14.57 -1.24
CA THR A 250 -14.27 13.24 -0.91
C THR A 250 -15.41 12.94 -1.85
N ILE A 251 -15.31 11.83 -2.59
CA ILE A 251 -16.36 11.34 -3.48
C ILE A 251 -16.96 10.08 -2.86
N GLU A 252 -18.28 10.09 -2.68
CA GLU A 252 -19.04 8.94 -2.19
C GLU A 252 -19.65 8.19 -3.37
N LEU A 253 -19.36 6.90 -3.46
CA LEU A 253 -19.89 6.02 -4.49
C LEU A 253 -21.25 5.45 -4.07
N GLY A 254 -22.05 5.01 -5.03
CA GLY A 254 -23.36 4.40 -4.76
C GLY A 254 -23.33 3.14 -3.88
N SER A 255 -22.15 2.53 -3.71
CA SER A 255 -21.89 1.42 -2.78
C SER A 255 -21.64 1.87 -1.33
N GLY A 256 -21.62 3.19 -1.06
CA GLY A 256 -21.26 3.76 0.24
C GLY A 256 -19.74 3.85 0.48
N ILE A 257 -18.91 3.41 -0.45
CA ILE A 257 -17.46 3.61 -0.39
C ILE A 257 -17.16 5.09 -0.58
N LYS A 258 -16.29 5.66 0.26
CA LYS A 258 -15.81 7.03 0.14
C LYS A 258 -14.36 7.02 -0.32
N ILE A 259 -14.08 7.78 -1.37
CA ILE A 259 -12.71 7.96 -1.86
C ILE A 259 -12.27 9.38 -1.49
N HIS A 260 -11.23 9.48 -0.68
CA HIS A 260 -10.64 10.74 -0.27
C HIS A 260 -9.42 11.02 -1.14
N TYR A 261 -9.49 12.06 -1.94
CA TYR A 261 -8.42 12.59 -2.76
C TYR A 261 -7.76 13.75 -2.03
N ILE A 262 -6.46 13.71 -1.82
CA ILE A 262 -5.73 14.70 -1.05
C ILE A 262 -4.47 15.09 -1.81
N TYR A 263 -4.27 16.39 -1.97
CA TYR A 263 -3.04 16.99 -2.47
C TYR A 263 -2.37 17.80 -1.38
N ASP A 264 -1.11 17.52 -1.13
CA ASP A 264 -0.24 18.21 -0.16
C ASP A 264 1.01 18.67 -0.90
N GLU A 265 0.99 19.92 -1.36
CA GLU A 265 2.04 20.47 -2.22
C GLU A 265 3.44 20.35 -1.62
N ALA A 266 4.45 20.37 -2.48
CA ALA A 266 5.84 20.37 -2.07
C ALA A 266 6.19 21.65 -1.30
N MET A 267 6.88 21.51 -0.17
CA MET A 267 7.46 22.67 0.52
C MET A 267 8.64 23.20 -0.29
N SER A 268 8.63 24.51 -0.57
CA SER A 268 9.68 25.17 -1.32
C SER A 268 11.07 24.82 -0.78
N GLY A 269 11.95 24.37 -1.65
CA GLY A 269 13.35 24.09 -1.35
C GLY A 269 13.66 22.74 -0.67
N SER A 270 12.66 21.92 -0.31
CA SER A 270 12.89 20.64 0.36
C SER A 270 12.32 19.40 -0.35
N GLY A 271 11.38 19.57 -1.27
CA GLY A 271 10.67 18.47 -1.93
C GLY A 271 9.78 17.63 -1.00
N HIS A 272 9.66 18.00 0.29
CA HIS A 272 8.76 17.35 1.24
C HIS A 272 7.35 17.93 1.14
N ASN A 273 6.35 17.19 1.58
CA ASN A 273 5.00 17.67 1.66
C ASN A 273 4.90 18.84 2.64
N ARG A 274 4.25 19.94 2.24
CA ARG A 274 4.14 21.18 3.00
C ARG A 274 3.52 20.98 4.39
N SER A 275 2.51 20.12 4.49
CA SER A 275 1.79 19.89 5.74
C SER A 275 2.63 19.18 6.81
N VAL A 276 3.73 18.56 6.44
CA VAL A 276 4.54 17.69 7.33
C VAL A 276 5.57 18.49 8.14
N SER A 277 6.07 19.58 7.59
CA SER A 277 7.02 20.52 8.21
C SER A 277 7.95 19.91 9.26
N GLY A 278 8.81 18.96 8.83
CA GLY A 278 10.00 18.54 9.58
C GLY A 278 9.79 17.67 10.83
N SER A 279 8.61 17.12 11.07
CA SER A 279 8.35 16.39 12.33
C SER A 279 7.78 14.98 12.20
N ILE A 280 7.53 14.52 10.99
CA ILE A 280 7.16 13.14 10.65
C ILE A 280 7.99 12.77 9.41
N ALA A 281 8.15 11.47 9.10
CA ALA A 281 8.93 11.03 7.93
C ALA A 281 8.53 11.77 6.64
N SER A 282 9.49 11.99 5.76
CA SER A 282 9.41 12.84 4.58
C SER A 282 8.39 12.45 3.52
N ASP A 283 7.88 11.22 3.55
CA ASP A 283 6.97 10.68 2.54
C ASP A 283 5.65 10.26 3.20
N LEU A 284 4.76 11.22 3.40
CA LEU A 284 3.45 10.96 4.02
C LEU A 284 2.32 10.69 3.03
N SER A 285 2.55 10.86 1.74
CA SER A 285 1.56 10.49 0.73
C SER A 285 1.39 8.98 0.69
N THR A 286 0.13 8.55 0.76
CA THR A 286 -0.22 7.13 0.87
C THR A 286 -1.44 6.81 0.04
N CYS A 287 -1.52 5.54 -0.40
CA CYS A 287 -2.79 4.95 -0.78
C CYS A 287 -3.13 3.84 0.22
N ALA A 288 -4.34 3.83 0.73
CA ALA A 288 -4.75 2.85 1.73
C ALA A 288 -6.25 2.56 1.68
N VAL A 289 -6.62 1.37 2.13
CA VAL A 289 -8.01 1.03 2.48
C VAL A 289 -8.24 1.42 3.92
N VAL A 290 -9.32 2.15 4.18
CA VAL A 290 -9.75 2.56 5.52
C VAL A 290 -10.97 1.76 5.92
N PHE A 291 -10.92 1.13 7.10
CA PHE A 291 -12.05 0.43 7.68
C PHE A 291 -12.09 0.63 9.19
N GLN A 292 -13.24 1.05 9.71
CA GLN A 292 -13.43 1.32 11.14
C GLN A 292 -12.36 2.25 11.75
N GLY A 293 -11.95 3.27 10.98
CA GLY A 293 -10.98 4.29 11.40
C GLY A 293 -9.52 3.83 11.38
N GLU A 294 -9.21 2.63 10.96
CA GLU A 294 -7.85 2.11 10.77
C GLU A 294 -7.50 1.94 9.29
N MET A 295 -6.23 2.07 8.97
CA MET A 295 -5.70 1.91 7.61
C MET A 295 -5.14 0.50 7.42
N TYR A 296 -5.48 -0.10 6.28
CA TYR A 296 -5.04 -1.41 5.83
C TYR A 296 -4.50 -1.31 4.40
N SER A 297 -3.72 -2.30 3.98
CA SER A 297 -3.11 -2.32 2.63
C SER A 297 -2.45 -0.98 2.27
N VAL A 298 -1.61 -0.46 3.17
CA VAL A 298 -1.00 0.86 3.03
C VAL A 298 0.15 0.80 2.03
N LEU A 299 -0.01 1.50 0.92
CA LEU A 299 1.05 1.81 -0.03
C LEU A 299 1.62 3.18 0.35
N ASN A 300 2.91 3.26 0.63
CA ASN A 300 3.59 4.50 0.99
C ASN A 300 4.98 4.60 0.34
N GLY A 301 5.54 5.81 0.32
CA GLY A 301 6.85 6.08 -0.25
C GLY A 301 7.01 5.42 -1.63
N ARG A 302 8.04 4.58 -1.77
CA ARG A 302 8.36 3.93 -3.04
C ARG A 302 7.26 3.00 -3.56
N SER A 303 6.58 2.25 -2.69
CA SER A 303 5.49 1.36 -3.12
C SER A 303 4.31 2.15 -3.68
N TRP A 304 3.99 3.29 -3.09
CA TRP A 304 2.94 4.17 -3.61
C TRP A 304 3.31 4.78 -4.96
N THR A 305 4.52 5.33 -5.11
CA THR A 305 4.93 5.97 -6.38
C THR A 305 5.00 4.99 -7.54
N ILE A 306 5.29 3.71 -7.27
CA ILE A 306 5.26 2.65 -8.29
C ILE A 306 3.83 2.33 -8.73
N ASP A 307 2.93 2.20 -7.77
CA ASP A 307 1.57 1.71 -8.02
C ASP A 307 0.59 2.85 -8.39
N ALA A 308 0.92 4.10 -8.11
CA ALA A 308 0.07 5.27 -8.35
C ALA A 308 -0.45 5.40 -9.80
N PRO A 309 0.32 5.08 -10.86
CA PRO A 309 -0.21 5.08 -12.22
C PRO A 309 -1.40 4.15 -12.43
N THR A 310 -1.47 3.03 -11.70
CA THR A 310 -2.61 2.10 -11.76
C THR A 310 -3.91 2.76 -11.27
N PHE A 311 -3.78 3.73 -10.33
CA PHE A 311 -4.87 4.54 -9.82
C PHE A 311 -5.14 5.80 -10.67
N GLY A 312 -4.44 5.93 -11.80
CA GLY A 312 -4.54 7.08 -12.69
C GLY A 312 -3.77 8.32 -12.20
N ILE A 313 -2.71 8.11 -11.39
CA ILE A 313 -1.83 9.16 -10.88
C ILE A 313 -0.40 8.88 -11.35
N PRO A 314 -0.12 9.11 -12.66
CA PRO A 314 1.22 8.86 -13.23
C PRO A 314 2.27 9.85 -12.74
N PHE A 315 1.85 11.05 -12.31
CA PHE A 315 2.72 12.13 -11.85
C PHE A 315 2.25 12.69 -10.52
N GLY A 316 3.18 13.19 -9.71
CA GLY A 316 2.86 13.85 -8.44
C GLY A 316 2.48 12.91 -7.29
N ALA A 317 2.66 11.61 -7.41
CA ALA A 317 2.28 10.63 -6.39
C ALA A 317 2.91 10.90 -5.02
N ARG A 318 4.09 11.51 -4.95
CA ARG A 318 4.74 11.92 -3.69
C ARG A 318 3.91 12.91 -2.89
N HIS A 319 3.05 13.66 -3.56
CA HIS A 319 2.23 14.74 -2.99
C HIS A 319 0.74 14.46 -3.01
N ILE A 320 0.33 13.31 -3.55
CA ILE A 320 -1.07 12.89 -3.68
C ILE A 320 -1.30 11.66 -2.82
N SER A 321 -2.32 11.74 -1.96
CA SER A 321 -2.79 10.58 -1.18
C SER A 321 -4.19 10.20 -1.56
N ILE A 322 -4.46 8.88 -1.55
CA ILE A 322 -5.78 8.30 -1.83
C ILE A 322 -6.17 7.39 -0.67
N HIS A 323 -7.31 7.67 -0.05
CA HIS A 323 -7.83 6.79 1.00
C HIS A 323 -9.22 6.30 0.63
N ILE A 324 -9.38 4.99 0.58
CA ILE A 324 -10.61 4.30 0.19
C ILE A 324 -11.29 3.83 1.47
N GLU A 325 -12.27 4.61 1.96
CA GLU A 325 -12.99 4.31 3.19
C GLU A 325 -14.18 3.41 2.89
N LEU A 326 -14.14 2.20 3.44
CA LEU A 326 -15.22 1.21 3.31
C LEU A 326 -16.28 1.47 4.38
N PRO A 327 -17.59 1.37 4.05
CA PRO A 327 -18.65 1.48 5.04
C PRO A 327 -18.62 0.29 6.01
N ASP A 328 -19.16 0.47 7.22
CA ASP A 328 -19.11 -0.57 8.28
C ASP A 328 -19.80 -1.89 7.88
N HIS A 329 -20.76 -1.83 6.98
CA HIS A 329 -21.48 -3.01 6.46
C HIS A 329 -20.80 -3.66 5.24
N TYR A 330 -19.65 -3.14 4.80
CA TYR A 330 -18.92 -3.74 3.70
C TYR A 330 -18.49 -5.17 4.08
N PRO A 331 -18.60 -6.16 3.15
CA PRO A 331 -18.41 -7.57 3.47
C PRO A 331 -16.92 -7.95 3.67
N VAL A 332 -16.27 -7.26 4.60
CA VAL A 332 -14.87 -7.52 4.99
C VAL A 332 -14.76 -7.64 6.50
N LEU A 333 -13.80 -8.43 6.94
CA LEU A 333 -13.47 -8.62 8.35
C LEU A 333 -11.97 -8.45 8.55
N PRO A 334 -11.55 -7.80 9.65
CA PRO A 334 -10.14 -7.83 10.04
C PRO A 334 -9.70 -9.27 10.35
N GLU A 335 -8.53 -9.66 9.86
CA GLU A 335 -7.90 -10.93 10.23
C GLU A 335 -7.63 -10.98 11.74
N GLY A 336 -7.47 -12.19 12.32
CA GLY A 336 -7.36 -12.42 13.77
C GLY A 336 -6.29 -11.56 14.48
N TYR A 337 -5.18 -11.28 13.82
CA TYR A 337 -4.13 -10.35 14.29
C TYR A 337 -4.26 -8.94 13.72
N ARG A 338 -5.32 -8.66 12.93
CA ARG A 338 -5.65 -7.35 12.34
C ARG A 338 -4.55 -6.73 11.47
N GLN A 339 -3.72 -7.56 10.85
CA GLN A 339 -2.71 -7.09 9.90
C GLN A 339 -3.34 -6.65 8.58
N PHE A 340 -4.37 -7.33 8.13
CA PHE A 340 -5.08 -7.09 6.87
C PHE A 340 -6.58 -7.35 7.02
N LEU A 341 -7.34 -6.95 6.02
CA LEU A 341 -8.76 -7.26 5.88
C LEU A 341 -8.92 -8.48 4.97
N ARG A 342 -9.92 -9.31 5.25
CA ARG A 342 -10.36 -10.42 4.41
C ARG A 342 -11.81 -10.22 3.97
N TYR A 343 -12.17 -10.75 2.82
CA TYR A 343 -13.56 -10.82 2.41
C TYR A 343 -14.33 -11.83 3.27
N GLY A 344 -15.57 -11.47 3.65
CA GLY A 344 -16.43 -12.29 4.54
C GLY A 344 -17.13 -13.47 3.87
N ASN A 345 -16.91 -13.70 2.56
CA ASN A 345 -17.53 -14.74 1.75
C ASN A 345 -16.91 -16.14 1.90
N GLY A 346 -15.97 -16.32 2.82
CA GLY A 346 -15.26 -17.59 3.01
C GLY A 346 -14.02 -17.75 2.12
N GLU A 347 -13.80 -16.88 1.16
CA GLU A 347 -12.54 -16.77 0.45
C GLU A 347 -11.48 -16.17 1.37
N GLN A 348 -10.28 -16.75 1.34
CA GLN A 348 -9.18 -16.27 2.20
C GLN A 348 -8.46 -15.05 1.60
N ASP A 349 -9.03 -14.44 0.58
CA ASP A 349 -8.41 -13.37 -0.15
C ASP A 349 -8.30 -12.10 0.68
N GLN A 350 -7.10 -11.55 0.66
CA GLN A 350 -6.79 -10.29 1.31
C GLN A 350 -7.37 -9.12 0.52
N VAL A 351 -7.89 -8.13 1.24
CA VAL A 351 -8.34 -6.87 0.63
C VAL A 351 -7.13 -5.98 0.37
N GLU A 352 -6.89 -5.65 -0.88
CA GLU A 352 -5.79 -4.79 -1.31
C GLU A 352 -6.31 -3.48 -1.90
N ALA A 353 -5.57 -2.39 -1.65
CA ALA A 353 -5.90 -1.06 -2.22
C ALA A 353 -5.99 -1.10 -3.76
N LYS A 354 -5.17 -1.92 -4.41
CA LYS A 354 -5.15 -2.08 -5.88
C LYS A 354 -6.46 -2.58 -6.47
N GLN A 355 -7.26 -3.31 -5.71
CA GLN A 355 -8.56 -3.80 -6.17
C GLN A 355 -9.56 -2.65 -6.43
N PHE A 356 -9.34 -1.50 -5.81
CA PHE A 356 -10.13 -0.29 -5.96
C PHE A 356 -9.56 0.71 -6.97
N ALA A 357 -8.42 0.38 -7.60
CA ALA A 357 -7.69 1.31 -8.46
C ALA A 357 -8.56 1.88 -9.59
N LEU A 358 -9.41 1.05 -10.20
CA LEU A 358 -10.30 1.50 -11.27
C LEU A 358 -11.36 2.48 -10.78
N GLN A 359 -11.94 2.22 -9.61
CA GLN A 359 -12.93 3.13 -9.00
C GLN A 359 -12.30 4.49 -8.68
N VAL A 360 -11.05 4.48 -8.18
CA VAL A 360 -10.28 5.71 -7.96
C VAL A 360 -10.04 6.44 -9.27
N LEU A 361 -9.56 5.75 -10.30
CA LEU A 361 -9.26 6.33 -11.61
C LEU A 361 -10.49 7.00 -12.26
N GLU A 362 -11.66 6.38 -12.14
CA GLU A 362 -12.90 6.84 -12.78
C GLU A 362 -13.54 8.03 -12.08
N ASN A 363 -13.33 8.12 -10.78
CA ASN A 363 -13.96 9.13 -9.96
C ASN A 363 -12.97 10.23 -9.53
N ARG A 364 -11.86 10.42 -10.28
CA ARG A 364 -10.91 11.51 -9.99
C ARG A 364 -11.59 12.87 -10.16
N PRO A 365 -11.46 13.77 -9.19
CA PRO A 365 -11.93 15.15 -9.34
C PRO A 365 -11.23 15.86 -10.52
N GLU A 366 -11.92 16.82 -11.15
CA GLU A 366 -11.34 17.59 -12.27
C GLU A 366 -10.04 18.28 -11.89
N TRP A 367 -9.99 18.91 -10.71
CA TRP A 367 -8.78 19.58 -10.23
C TRP A 367 -7.56 18.63 -10.13
N MET A 368 -7.79 17.35 -9.80
CA MET A 368 -6.71 16.37 -9.73
C MET A 368 -6.23 15.96 -11.12
N ILE A 369 -7.15 15.86 -12.08
CA ILE A 369 -6.80 15.59 -13.47
C ILE A 369 -5.94 16.73 -14.01
N ASP A 370 -6.34 17.99 -13.78
CA ASP A 370 -5.59 19.19 -14.19
C ASP A 370 -4.22 19.26 -13.49
N LEU A 371 -4.17 18.95 -12.20
CA LEU A 371 -2.92 18.88 -11.44
C LEU A 371 -1.95 17.86 -12.04
N ILE A 372 -2.42 16.64 -12.30
CA ILE A 372 -1.60 15.57 -12.90
C ILE A 372 -1.10 16.00 -14.28
N HIS A 373 -1.95 16.64 -15.10
CA HIS A 373 -1.55 17.16 -16.41
C HIS A 373 -0.48 18.24 -16.28
N SER A 374 -0.58 19.14 -15.29
CA SER A 374 0.42 20.20 -15.06
C SER A 374 1.78 19.66 -14.63
N MET A 375 1.80 18.50 -13.96
CA MET A 375 3.02 17.81 -13.53
C MET A 375 3.60 16.87 -14.59
N ALA A 376 2.86 16.62 -15.69
CA ALA A 376 3.33 15.75 -16.76
C ALA A 376 4.51 16.41 -17.50
N PRO A 377 5.58 15.66 -17.80
CA PRO A 377 6.64 16.14 -18.68
C PRO A 377 6.06 16.57 -20.02
N ASN A 378 6.58 17.65 -20.61
CA ASN A 378 6.16 18.09 -21.95
C ASN A 378 6.51 17.00 -22.98
N SER A 379 5.54 16.18 -23.35
CA SER A 379 5.68 15.25 -24.47
C SER A 379 5.59 16.07 -25.76
N GLY A 380 6.68 16.14 -26.53
CA GLY A 380 6.65 16.81 -27.83
C GLY A 380 5.67 16.13 -28.80
N ASP A 381 5.19 16.88 -29.80
CA ASP A 381 4.18 16.45 -30.79
C ASP A 381 4.48 15.09 -31.48
N SER A 382 5.76 14.67 -31.53
CA SER A 382 6.19 13.39 -32.10
C SER A 382 5.65 12.16 -31.39
N SER A 383 5.41 12.22 -30.09
CA SER A 383 4.89 11.08 -29.31
C SER A 383 3.44 10.75 -29.65
N ASP A 384 2.62 11.74 -29.94
CA ASP A 384 1.22 11.55 -30.31
C ASP A 384 1.09 11.00 -31.74
N GLU A 385 1.95 11.41 -32.66
CA GLU A 385 2.01 10.83 -34.02
C GLU A 385 2.43 9.36 -33.98
N ILE A 386 3.44 9.01 -33.18
CA ILE A 386 3.86 7.62 -32.99
C ILE A 386 2.73 6.81 -32.36
N ARG A 387 2.05 7.34 -31.35
CA ARG A 387 0.90 6.69 -30.72
C ARG A 387 -0.22 6.41 -31.70
N SER A 388 -0.55 7.35 -32.56
CA SER A 388 -1.58 7.17 -33.59
C SER A 388 -1.22 6.03 -34.55
N ARG A 389 0.03 5.96 -35.02
CA ARG A 389 0.52 4.86 -35.87
C ARG A 389 0.48 3.50 -35.13
N LEU A 390 0.81 3.47 -33.86
CA LEU A 390 0.73 2.27 -33.01
C LEU A 390 -0.72 1.81 -32.84
N GLN A 391 -1.67 2.74 -32.71
CA GLN A 391 -3.10 2.42 -32.63
C GLN A 391 -3.62 1.83 -33.98
N ASP A 392 -3.20 2.40 -35.09
CA ASP A 392 -3.55 1.86 -36.42
C ASP A 392 -2.98 0.46 -36.62
N LEU A 393 -1.75 0.22 -36.16
CA LEU A 393 -1.14 -1.10 -36.21
C LEU A 393 -1.91 -2.10 -35.35
N LEU A 394 -2.25 -1.73 -34.12
CA LEU A 394 -3.03 -2.57 -33.21
C LEU A 394 -4.38 -2.95 -33.86
N ASN A 395 -5.07 -1.98 -34.45
CA ASN A 395 -6.32 -2.20 -35.15
C ASN A 395 -6.16 -3.18 -36.32
N ARG A 396 -5.10 -3.04 -37.14
CA ARG A 396 -4.79 -3.97 -38.24
C ARG A 396 -4.49 -5.39 -37.78
N LEU A 397 -3.78 -5.53 -36.66
CA LEU A 397 -3.46 -6.84 -36.09
C LEU A 397 -4.73 -7.55 -35.57
N ARG A 398 -5.69 -6.80 -35.04
CA ARG A 398 -7.01 -7.33 -34.61
C ARG A 398 -7.86 -7.81 -35.82
N ILE A 399 -7.89 -7.04 -36.91
CA ILE A 399 -8.69 -7.37 -38.10
C ILE A 399 -8.21 -8.70 -38.74
N ARG A 400 -6.91 -8.97 -38.69
CA ARG A 400 -6.37 -10.25 -39.21
C ARG A 400 -6.85 -11.47 -38.44
N ALA A 401 -7.18 -11.35 -37.18
CA ALA A 401 -7.71 -12.44 -36.36
C ALA A 401 -9.21 -12.70 -36.56
N ILE A 402 -9.94 -11.71 -37.10
CA ILE A 402 -11.40 -11.78 -37.34
C ILE A 402 -11.74 -12.18 -38.79
N THR A 403 -10.77 -12.15 -39.72
CA THR A 403 -11.04 -12.57 -41.09
C THR A 403 -11.29 -14.08 -41.12
N PRO A 404 -12.52 -14.56 -41.38
CA PRO A 404 -12.76 -15.98 -41.57
C PRO A 404 -11.86 -16.44 -42.73
N ARG A 405 -11.21 -17.59 -42.59
CA ARG A 405 -10.58 -18.25 -43.72
C ARG A 405 -11.68 -18.43 -44.77
N VAL A 406 -11.61 -17.69 -45.86
CA VAL A 406 -12.41 -17.95 -47.05
C VAL A 406 -11.95 -19.33 -47.49
N HIS A 407 -12.76 -20.35 -47.20
CA HIS A 407 -12.62 -21.61 -47.91
C HIS A 407 -12.84 -21.30 -49.38
N SER A 408 -11.84 -21.60 -50.20
CA SER A 408 -11.97 -21.61 -51.64
C SER A 408 -13.20 -22.42 -52.00
N GLU A 409 -14.08 -21.83 -52.83
CA GLU A 409 -15.19 -22.51 -53.42
C GLU A 409 -14.71 -23.79 -54.12
N GLY A 410 -15.22 -24.92 -53.65
CA GLY A 410 -14.98 -26.23 -54.25
C GLY A 410 -15.23 -27.33 -53.22
N ASP A 411 -16.46 -27.47 -52.76
CA ASP A 411 -17.19 -28.71 -52.55
C ASP A 411 -18.52 -28.41 -51.84
N LEU A 412 -19.54 -28.41 -52.67
CA LEU A 412 -20.91 -28.59 -52.22
C LEU A 412 -21.10 -30.10 -52.01
N ASP A 413 -21.09 -30.54 -50.77
CA ASP A 413 -21.82 -31.75 -50.40
C ASP A 413 -22.55 -31.54 -49.08
N VAL A 414 -23.85 -31.59 -49.25
CA VAL A 414 -24.86 -31.63 -48.21
C VAL A 414 -24.81 -33.01 -47.58
N GLU A 415 -24.41 -33.13 -46.35
CA GLU A 415 -24.86 -34.26 -45.52
C GLU A 415 -25.22 -33.78 -44.12
N GLN A 416 -26.50 -33.89 -43.83
CA GLN A 416 -27.04 -33.96 -42.49
C GLN A 416 -26.47 -35.24 -41.81
N GLY A 417 -25.64 -35.02 -40.82
CA GLY A 417 -25.06 -36.08 -40.00
C GLY A 417 -25.22 -35.78 -38.54
N THR A 418 -26.29 -36.29 -37.97
CA THR A 418 -26.41 -36.55 -36.54
C THR A 418 -25.29 -37.47 -36.08
N GLY A 419 -24.34 -36.95 -35.34
CA GLY A 419 -23.24 -37.70 -34.75
C GLY A 419 -23.21 -37.56 -33.23
N ARG A 420 -23.85 -38.52 -32.54
CA ARG A 420 -23.60 -38.83 -31.15
C ARG A 420 -22.16 -39.30 -31.01
N ALA A 421 -21.43 -38.72 -30.09
CA ALA A 421 -20.23 -39.33 -29.54
C ALA A 421 -20.54 -39.79 -28.11
N ALA A 422 -20.18 -41.05 -27.90
CA ALA A 422 -20.44 -41.84 -26.71
C ALA A 422 -19.67 -41.34 -25.49
N SER A 423 -20.31 -41.30 -24.44
CA SER A 423 -20.30 -41.69 -23.08
C SER A 423 -19.40 -42.85 -22.71
N ASP A 424 -18.69 -42.67 -21.62
CA ASP A 424 -18.53 -43.68 -20.54
C ASP A 424 -18.19 -42.91 -19.28
N GLY A 425 -18.78 -43.03 -18.14
CA GLY A 425 -19.51 -44.06 -17.46
C GLY A 425 -19.20 -43.86 -16.00
N GLY A 426 -20.17 -43.53 -15.15
CA GLY A 426 -19.92 -43.47 -13.71
C GLY A 426 -21.13 -42.97 -12.93
N SER A 427 -21.96 -43.88 -12.52
CA SER A 427 -23.16 -43.73 -11.72
C SER A 427 -22.89 -43.32 -10.28
N GLY A 428 -23.69 -42.42 -9.74
CA GLY A 428 -23.83 -42.15 -8.31
C GLY A 428 -25.13 -41.40 -7.99
N ARG A 429 -26.11 -42.15 -7.52
CA ARG A 429 -27.42 -41.68 -7.01
C ARG A 429 -27.26 -40.92 -5.71
N GLY A 430 -28.09 -39.91 -5.49
CA GLY A 430 -28.67 -39.70 -4.17
C GLY A 430 -28.99 -38.27 -3.80
N GLY A 431 -30.26 -37.96 -3.63
CA GLY A 431 -30.78 -37.10 -2.59
C GLY A 431 -31.17 -35.67 -3.00
N GLY A 432 -32.46 -35.49 -3.22
CA GLY A 432 -33.08 -34.16 -3.30
C GLY A 432 -33.03 -33.42 -1.96
N GLY A 433 -32.74 -32.14 -2.02
CA GLY A 433 -32.83 -31.20 -0.93
C GLY A 433 -33.15 -29.81 -1.47
N ASN A 434 -34.21 -29.31 -0.97
CA ASN A 434 -34.94 -28.08 -1.24
C ASN A 434 -34.02 -26.87 -1.48
N ARG A 435 -34.06 -26.29 -2.66
CA ARG A 435 -33.38 -25.04 -3.01
C ARG A 435 -34.16 -23.85 -2.48
N GLY A 436 -33.80 -23.32 -1.33
CA GLY A 436 -34.05 -21.94 -1.00
C GLY A 436 -33.19 -21.06 -1.93
N GLN A 437 -33.84 -20.27 -2.79
CA GLN A 437 -33.20 -19.25 -3.59
C GLN A 437 -32.71 -18.12 -2.67
N HIS A 438 -31.45 -18.17 -2.27
CA HIS A 438 -30.71 -16.97 -1.94
C HIS A 438 -30.07 -16.46 -3.25
N LYS A 439 -30.56 -15.32 -3.72
CA LYS A 439 -29.85 -14.53 -4.72
C LYS A 439 -28.51 -14.13 -4.11
N PRO A 440 -27.36 -14.40 -4.76
CA PRO A 440 -26.12 -13.77 -4.37
C PRO A 440 -26.27 -12.26 -4.61
N ASP A 441 -25.82 -11.45 -3.67
CA ASP A 441 -25.75 -10.00 -3.85
C ASP A 441 -24.97 -9.66 -5.11
N ASP A 442 -25.67 -9.13 -6.10
CA ASP A 442 -25.19 -8.81 -7.45
C ASP A 442 -24.04 -7.78 -7.50
N LEU A 443 -23.70 -7.15 -6.37
CA LEU A 443 -22.75 -6.04 -6.32
C LEU A 443 -21.27 -6.46 -6.51
N THR A 444 -20.88 -7.63 -6.01
CA THR A 444 -19.47 -8.10 -6.12
C THR A 444 -19.18 -8.67 -7.50
N VAL A 445 -20.12 -9.39 -8.10
CA VAL A 445 -19.97 -9.99 -9.43
C VAL A 445 -20.01 -8.91 -10.53
N VAL A 446 -20.86 -7.90 -10.37
CA VAL A 446 -20.96 -6.77 -11.33
C VAL A 446 -19.71 -5.90 -11.28
N GLN A 447 -19.10 -5.66 -10.11
CA GLN A 447 -17.86 -4.89 -9.98
C GLN A 447 -16.66 -5.64 -10.59
N THR A 448 -16.53 -6.93 -10.37
CA THR A 448 -15.45 -7.74 -10.97
C THR A 448 -15.59 -7.84 -12.49
N GLY A 449 -16.81 -7.98 -13.00
CA GLY A 449 -17.10 -8.00 -14.42
C GLY A 449 -16.83 -6.65 -15.12
N ALA A 450 -17.16 -5.54 -14.47
CA ALA A 450 -16.86 -4.20 -14.96
C ALA A 450 -15.36 -3.89 -14.92
N GLN A 451 -14.65 -4.32 -13.89
CA GLN A 451 -13.19 -4.21 -13.80
C GLN A 451 -12.49 -5.00 -14.92
N MET A 452 -12.89 -6.25 -15.14
CA MET A 452 -12.34 -7.07 -16.23
C MET A 452 -12.68 -6.49 -17.61
N ALA A 453 -13.89 -5.97 -17.81
CA ALA A 453 -14.30 -5.38 -19.09
C ALA A 453 -13.50 -4.10 -19.43
N ARG A 454 -13.10 -3.30 -18.44
CA ARG A 454 -12.36 -2.05 -18.66
C ARG A 454 -10.85 -2.25 -18.68
N MET A 455 -10.28 -3.14 -17.89
CA MET A 455 -8.93 -3.64 -18.16
C MET A 455 -8.83 -4.20 -19.59
N ALA A 456 -9.83 -4.93 -20.04
CA ALA A 456 -9.93 -5.36 -21.44
C ALA A 456 -9.96 -4.18 -22.41
N GLN A 457 -10.69 -3.09 -22.14
CA GLN A 457 -10.75 -1.90 -23.00
C GLN A 457 -9.42 -1.13 -23.05
N ASN A 458 -8.71 -1.00 -21.91
CA ASN A 458 -7.38 -0.37 -21.90
C ASN A 458 -6.32 -1.22 -22.60
N LEU A 459 -6.44 -2.54 -22.54
CA LEU A 459 -5.60 -3.48 -23.27
C LEU A 459 -5.91 -3.50 -24.78
N GLU A 460 -7.02 -2.92 -25.19
CA GLU A 460 -7.44 -2.77 -26.58
C GLU A 460 -6.96 -1.48 -27.25
N ARG A 461 -6.26 -0.61 -26.52
CA ARG A 461 -5.73 0.67 -27.02
C ARG A 461 -4.21 0.66 -27.02
N ALA A 462 -3.63 1.39 -27.97
CA ALA A 462 -2.19 1.65 -27.95
C ALA A 462 -1.81 2.42 -26.66
N PRO A 463 -0.65 2.11 -26.07
CA PRO A 463 -0.23 2.74 -24.83
C PRO A 463 -0.07 4.26 -24.99
N ARG A 464 -0.32 4.99 -23.91
CA ARG A 464 0.10 6.39 -23.84
C ARG A 464 1.61 6.43 -23.62
N LEU A 465 2.33 7.07 -24.53
CA LEU A 465 3.79 7.15 -24.53
C LEU A 465 4.26 8.33 -23.69
N ILE A 466 5.11 8.09 -22.68
CA ILE A 466 5.58 9.10 -21.75
C ILE A 466 7.11 9.04 -21.69
N PRO A 467 7.81 9.85 -22.49
CA PRO A 467 9.26 9.94 -22.45
C PRO A 467 9.72 10.68 -21.19
N LEU A 468 10.70 10.14 -20.49
CA LEU A 468 11.30 10.70 -19.27
C LEU A 468 12.76 11.03 -19.51
N ASP A 469 13.12 12.29 -19.27
CA ASP A 469 14.50 12.80 -19.36
C ASP A 469 15.12 13.07 -17.98
N ASP A 470 14.31 13.39 -16.97
CA ASP A 470 14.76 13.72 -15.64
C ASP A 470 15.16 12.47 -14.84
N ALA A 471 16.32 12.54 -14.16
CA ALA A 471 16.84 11.42 -13.39
C ALA A 471 15.94 11.05 -12.19
N ALA A 472 15.28 12.03 -11.56
CA ALA A 472 14.40 11.80 -10.43
C ALA A 472 13.11 11.06 -10.87
N ASP A 473 12.55 11.43 -12.03
CA ASP A 473 11.38 10.74 -12.61
C ASP A 473 11.74 9.31 -13.02
N ILE A 474 12.90 9.11 -13.62
CA ILE A 474 13.42 7.78 -14.01
C ILE A 474 13.60 6.88 -12.78
N GLU A 475 14.15 7.42 -11.69
CA GLU A 475 14.30 6.70 -10.43
C GLU A 475 12.94 6.41 -9.79
N GLU A 476 12.03 7.38 -9.79
CA GLU A 476 10.67 7.21 -9.26
C GLU A 476 9.93 6.06 -9.95
N LYS A 477 10.03 5.94 -11.29
CA LYS A 477 9.41 4.85 -12.06
C LYS A 477 10.21 3.56 -12.05
N GLN A 478 11.36 3.51 -11.35
CA GLN A 478 12.26 2.34 -11.26
C GLN A 478 12.71 1.81 -12.62
N ILE A 479 13.08 2.70 -13.51
CA ILE A 479 13.65 2.37 -14.80
C ILE A 479 15.09 2.86 -14.96
N VAL A 480 15.79 3.06 -13.85
CA VAL A 480 17.24 3.27 -13.86
C VAL A 480 17.91 2.03 -14.46
N GLY A 481 18.69 2.21 -15.54
CA GLY A 481 19.30 1.11 -16.27
C GLY A 481 18.30 0.19 -17.01
N ARG A 482 17.07 0.63 -17.17
CA ARG A 482 16.02 -0.04 -17.97
C ARG A 482 15.46 0.93 -19.00
N ALA A 483 15.01 0.38 -20.14
CA ALA A 483 14.51 1.19 -21.24
C ALA A 483 13.11 1.75 -20.98
N ALA A 484 12.22 0.96 -20.39
CA ALA A 484 10.84 1.36 -20.21
C ALA A 484 10.10 0.49 -19.17
N ARG A 485 8.92 0.98 -18.76
CA ARG A 485 7.94 0.22 -17.96
C ARG A 485 6.53 0.50 -18.47
N TYR A 486 5.77 -0.55 -18.67
CA TYR A 486 4.36 -0.48 -19.04
C TYR A 486 3.45 -0.80 -17.86
N TYR A 487 2.41 0.01 -17.70
CA TYR A 487 1.36 -0.19 -16.69
C TYR A 487 0.05 -0.57 -17.38
N ALA A 488 -0.31 -1.84 -17.28
CA ALA A 488 -1.50 -2.37 -17.96
C ALA A 488 -2.82 -1.75 -17.46
N GLY A 489 -2.88 -1.39 -16.17
CA GLY A 489 -4.06 -0.78 -15.54
C GLY A 489 -4.39 0.61 -16.08
N SER A 490 -3.40 1.46 -16.33
CA SER A 490 -3.56 2.81 -16.87
C SER A 490 -3.32 2.91 -18.37
N GLY A 491 -2.74 1.88 -18.99
CA GLY A 491 -2.36 1.88 -20.40
C GLY A 491 -1.19 2.82 -20.72
N GLU A 492 -0.32 3.11 -19.75
CA GLU A 492 0.79 4.05 -19.89
C GLU A 492 2.12 3.33 -20.01
N LEU A 493 2.97 3.85 -20.89
CA LEU A 493 4.31 3.37 -21.15
C LEU A 493 5.31 4.48 -20.87
N PHE A 494 6.03 4.36 -19.75
CA PHE A 494 7.11 5.27 -19.38
C PHE A 494 8.40 4.82 -20.05
N ILE A 495 9.12 5.74 -20.70
CA ILE A 495 10.28 5.43 -21.53
C ILE A 495 11.46 6.28 -21.05
N ASN A 496 12.55 5.64 -20.68
CA ASN A 496 13.78 6.28 -20.21
C ASN A 496 14.61 6.80 -21.40
N MET A 497 14.60 8.12 -21.61
CA MET A 497 15.35 8.75 -22.72
C MET A 497 16.86 8.84 -22.48
N THR A 498 17.32 8.55 -21.24
CA THR A 498 18.76 8.44 -20.92
C THR A 498 19.30 7.01 -21.08
N TYR A 499 18.45 6.05 -21.46
CA TYR A 499 18.86 4.66 -21.69
C TYR A 499 19.90 4.59 -22.81
N PRO A 500 20.96 3.75 -22.67
CA PRO A 500 22.13 3.76 -23.56
C PRO A 500 21.85 3.71 -25.07
N ALA A 501 20.78 3.04 -25.50
CA ALA A 501 20.41 2.96 -26.89
C ALA A 501 20.13 4.33 -27.55
N VAL A 502 19.66 5.33 -26.78
CA VAL A 502 19.37 6.68 -27.29
C VAL A 502 20.67 7.48 -27.54
N PRO A 503 21.53 7.74 -26.53
CA PRO A 503 22.77 8.48 -26.76
C PRO A 503 23.72 7.76 -27.72
N LEU A 504 23.81 6.43 -27.70
CA LEU A 504 24.66 5.69 -28.65
C LEU A 504 24.23 5.89 -30.09
N MET A 505 22.93 5.80 -30.38
CA MET A 505 22.41 6.04 -31.71
C MET A 505 22.61 7.50 -32.15
N HIS A 506 22.40 8.47 -31.26
CA HIS A 506 22.65 9.89 -31.53
C HIS A 506 24.13 10.15 -31.84
N GLU A 507 25.04 9.61 -31.03
CA GLU A 507 26.49 9.76 -31.26
C GLU A 507 26.93 9.13 -32.59
N GLN A 508 26.39 7.95 -32.92
CA GLN A 508 26.68 7.26 -34.16
C GLN A 508 26.24 8.09 -35.38
N LEU A 509 24.99 8.60 -35.37
CA LEU A 509 24.51 9.49 -36.45
C LEU A 509 25.33 10.77 -36.54
N GLY A 510 25.70 11.39 -35.41
CA GLY A 510 26.54 12.57 -35.38
C GLY A 510 27.93 12.36 -35.97
N ARG A 511 28.56 11.20 -35.72
CA ARG A 511 29.84 10.84 -36.33
C ARG A 511 29.72 10.61 -37.85
N GLU A 512 28.69 9.88 -38.27
CA GLU A 512 28.49 9.53 -39.69
C GLU A 512 28.15 10.75 -40.56
N TYR A 513 27.46 11.74 -40.00
CA TYR A 513 27.07 12.97 -40.71
C TYR A 513 27.84 14.21 -40.23
N SER A 514 29.04 14.03 -39.69
CA SER A 514 29.89 15.12 -39.16
C SER A 514 30.26 16.19 -40.21
N GLN A 515 30.15 15.87 -41.51
CA GLN A 515 30.41 16.77 -42.65
C GLN A 515 29.12 17.34 -43.25
N ALA A 516 27.98 17.34 -42.52
CA ALA A 516 26.75 17.91 -42.97
C ALA A 516 26.88 19.43 -43.17
N PRO A 517 26.20 20.00 -44.22
CA PRO A 517 26.26 21.44 -44.51
C PRO A 517 25.77 22.32 -43.36
N ASP A 518 24.75 21.83 -42.60
CA ASP A 518 24.22 22.47 -41.41
C ASP A 518 24.43 21.54 -40.19
N PRO A 519 25.46 21.76 -39.39
CA PRO A 519 25.78 20.91 -38.24
C PRO A 519 24.72 21.03 -37.13
N GLU A 520 24.10 22.19 -36.93
CA GLU A 520 23.13 22.40 -35.85
C GLU A 520 21.83 21.65 -36.17
N LEU A 521 21.30 21.83 -37.38
CA LEU A 521 20.14 21.10 -37.84
C LEU A 521 20.39 19.59 -37.86
N MET A 522 21.56 19.16 -38.27
CA MET A 522 21.94 17.74 -38.26
C MET A 522 21.89 17.18 -36.86
N GLN A 523 22.48 17.85 -35.87
CA GLN A 523 22.48 17.41 -34.47
C GLN A 523 21.07 17.37 -33.89
N GLN A 524 20.24 18.38 -34.16
CA GLN A 524 18.85 18.43 -33.72
C GLN A 524 18.06 17.25 -34.32
N MET A 525 18.18 17.02 -35.60
CA MET A 525 17.50 15.91 -36.30
C MET A 525 17.99 14.54 -35.80
N ALA A 526 19.30 14.35 -35.66
CA ALA A 526 19.89 13.12 -35.13
C ALA A 526 19.35 12.80 -33.71
N ARG A 527 19.24 13.83 -32.86
CA ARG A 527 18.67 13.69 -31.52
C ARG A 527 17.18 13.29 -31.57
N GLY A 528 16.39 13.96 -32.39
CA GLY A 528 14.97 13.64 -32.58
C GLY A 528 14.75 12.22 -33.12
N LEU A 529 15.53 11.82 -34.13
CA LEU A 529 15.46 10.48 -34.71
C LEU A 529 15.83 9.38 -33.71
N SER A 530 16.85 9.59 -32.89
CA SER A 530 17.27 8.62 -31.87
C SER A 530 16.20 8.43 -30.81
N ARG A 531 15.57 9.51 -30.33
CA ARG A 531 14.46 9.48 -29.37
C ARG A 531 13.23 8.78 -29.96
N ASN A 532 12.79 9.21 -31.14
CA ASN A 532 11.61 8.65 -31.80
C ASN A 532 11.80 7.17 -32.15
N SER A 533 13.00 6.78 -32.54
CA SER A 533 13.37 5.38 -32.76
C SER A 533 13.20 4.53 -31.49
N MET A 534 13.65 5.02 -30.35
CA MET A 534 13.49 4.36 -29.06
C MET A 534 12.00 4.20 -28.69
N ILE A 535 11.23 5.29 -28.73
CA ILE A 535 9.81 5.31 -28.43
C ILE A 535 9.05 4.32 -29.32
N ASN A 536 9.36 4.30 -30.61
CA ASN A 536 8.69 3.42 -31.56
C ASN A 536 8.98 1.93 -31.30
N ARG A 537 10.24 1.55 -31.05
CA ARG A 537 10.62 0.15 -30.78
C ARG A 537 9.94 -0.40 -29.53
N VAL A 538 10.01 0.35 -28.43
CA VAL A 538 9.40 -0.07 -27.18
C VAL A 538 7.88 -0.07 -27.29
N GLY A 539 7.30 0.93 -27.95
CA GLY A 539 5.87 0.99 -28.24
C GLY A 539 5.38 -0.18 -29.07
N LEU A 540 6.14 -0.57 -30.12
CA LEU A 540 5.85 -1.75 -30.93
C LEU A 540 5.87 -3.04 -30.11
N ALA A 541 6.84 -3.22 -29.22
CA ALA A 541 6.91 -4.40 -28.37
C ALA A 541 5.64 -4.55 -27.49
N VAL A 542 5.17 -3.45 -26.91
CA VAL A 542 3.93 -3.42 -26.13
C VAL A 542 2.72 -3.74 -27.02
N VAL A 543 2.59 -3.10 -28.18
CA VAL A 543 1.46 -3.32 -29.10
C VAL A 543 1.39 -4.76 -29.60
N PHE A 544 2.52 -5.39 -29.92
CA PHE A 544 2.55 -6.81 -30.28
C PHE A 544 2.14 -7.72 -29.14
N ALA A 545 2.59 -7.47 -27.92
CA ALA A 545 2.18 -8.24 -26.74
C ALA A 545 0.66 -8.10 -26.49
N LEU A 546 0.11 -6.89 -26.61
CA LEU A 546 -1.33 -6.64 -26.50
C LEU A 546 -2.13 -7.37 -27.60
N ALA A 547 -1.65 -7.31 -28.85
CA ALA A 547 -2.30 -8.00 -29.98
C ALA A 547 -2.32 -9.52 -29.77
N LYS A 548 -1.23 -10.12 -29.30
CA LYS A 548 -1.15 -11.55 -28.97
C LYS A 548 -2.16 -11.98 -27.91
N ARG A 549 -2.37 -11.14 -26.92
CA ARG A 549 -3.39 -11.38 -25.90
C ARG A 549 -4.80 -11.25 -26.45
N ILE A 550 -5.10 -10.17 -27.18
CA ILE A 550 -6.41 -9.93 -27.81
C ILE A 550 -6.80 -11.12 -28.71
N ASN A 551 -5.83 -11.65 -29.44
CA ASN A 551 -6.01 -12.81 -30.31
C ASN A 551 -6.02 -14.15 -29.57
N LYS A 552 -5.91 -14.14 -28.22
CA LYS A 552 -5.83 -15.33 -27.38
C LYS A 552 -4.67 -16.26 -27.73
N GLU A 553 -3.60 -15.74 -28.29
CA GLU A 553 -2.37 -16.49 -28.58
C GLU A 553 -1.47 -16.62 -27.34
N TRP A 554 -1.52 -15.64 -26.43
CA TRP A 554 -0.78 -15.61 -25.16
C TRP A 554 -1.72 -15.55 -23.98
N ASP A 555 -1.34 -16.23 -22.91
CA ASP A 555 -1.97 -16.14 -21.60
C ASP A 555 -1.47 -14.89 -20.83
N GLU A 556 -2.03 -14.65 -19.67
CA GLU A 556 -1.64 -13.49 -18.81
C GLU A 556 -0.19 -13.58 -18.35
N GLY A 557 0.33 -14.78 -18.11
CA GLY A 557 1.70 -14.99 -17.66
C GLY A 557 2.72 -14.68 -18.77
N ALA A 558 2.45 -15.12 -19.99
CA ALA A 558 3.29 -14.83 -21.16
C ALA A 558 3.29 -13.32 -21.47
N MET A 559 2.12 -12.68 -21.38
CA MET A 559 1.99 -11.25 -21.57
C MET A 559 2.74 -10.45 -20.49
N ALA A 560 2.61 -10.83 -19.22
CA ALA A 560 3.30 -10.18 -18.12
C ALA A 560 4.82 -10.19 -18.33
N LYS A 561 5.38 -11.35 -18.69
CA LYS A 561 6.83 -11.48 -18.98
C LYS A 561 7.29 -10.64 -20.16
N ALA A 562 6.49 -10.56 -21.23
CA ALA A 562 6.83 -9.74 -22.40
C ALA A 562 6.82 -8.24 -22.12
N LEU A 563 6.06 -7.80 -21.12
CA LEU A 563 5.91 -6.41 -20.72
C LEU A 563 6.78 -6.02 -19.51
N GLU A 564 7.59 -6.95 -18.99
CA GLU A 564 8.59 -6.64 -17.96
C GLU A 564 9.63 -5.62 -18.47
N PRO A 565 10.16 -4.75 -17.59
CA PRO A 565 11.16 -3.75 -17.96
C PRO A 565 12.40 -4.35 -18.64
N GLU A 566 12.78 -5.57 -18.29
CA GLU A 566 13.87 -6.33 -18.91
C GLU A 566 13.57 -6.68 -20.37
N SER A 567 12.38 -7.19 -20.64
CA SER A 567 11.95 -7.54 -22.01
C SER A 567 11.82 -6.30 -22.90
N LEU A 568 11.30 -5.21 -22.35
CA LEU A 568 11.22 -3.93 -23.04
C LEU A 568 12.62 -3.33 -23.30
N SER A 569 13.58 -3.56 -22.41
CA SER A 569 14.99 -3.15 -22.63
C SER A 569 15.64 -3.92 -23.77
N LEU A 570 15.39 -5.24 -23.88
CA LEU A 570 15.86 -6.03 -25.02
C LEU A 570 15.27 -5.52 -26.35
N ALA A 571 13.99 -5.12 -26.37
CA ALA A 571 13.38 -4.52 -27.55
C ALA A 571 14.02 -3.17 -27.89
N ALA A 572 14.42 -2.38 -26.89
CA ALA A 572 15.12 -1.12 -27.08
C ALA A 572 16.55 -1.30 -27.63
N ASP A 573 17.26 -2.35 -27.21
CA ASP A 573 18.65 -2.60 -27.64
C ASP A 573 18.74 -3.06 -29.10
N ASN A 574 17.67 -3.62 -29.65
CA ASN A 574 17.62 -4.02 -31.07
C ASN A 574 17.33 -2.83 -31.98
N TYR A 575 18.27 -1.88 -32.11
CA TYR A 575 18.05 -0.63 -32.85
C TYR A 575 18.66 -0.61 -34.27
N TYR A 576 19.21 -1.71 -34.76
CA TYR A 576 19.92 -1.74 -36.04
C TYR A 576 19.03 -1.34 -37.24
N GLU A 577 17.81 -1.89 -37.34
CA GLU A 577 16.88 -1.53 -38.42
C GLU A 577 16.43 -0.07 -38.32
N SER A 578 16.12 0.40 -37.11
CA SER A 578 15.74 1.79 -36.87
C SER A 578 16.87 2.77 -37.18
N LEU A 579 18.12 2.36 -37.00
CA LEU A 579 19.31 3.15 -37.36
C LEU A 579 19.41 3.31 -38.89
N GLN A 580 19.10 2.27 -39.68
CA GLN A 580 19.09 2.36 -41.13
C GLN A 580 18.01 3.33 -41.66
N ASP A 581 16.83 3.30 -41.04
CA ASP A 581 15.77 4.25 -41.38
C ASP A 581 16.11 5.69 -40.98
N ALA A 582 16.74 5.88 -39.84
CA ALA A 582 17.23 7.19 -39.38
C ALA A 582 18.30 7.75 -40.33
N ARG A 583 19.29 6.92 -40.73
CA ARG A 583 20.29 7.29 -41.74
C ARG A 583 19.64 7.76 -43.05
N ARG A 584 18.64 7.01 -43.54
CA ARG A 584 17.92 7.35 -44.75
C ARG A 584 17.18 8.68 -44.65
N THR A 585 16.55 8.92 -43.50
CA THR A 585 15.79 10.14 -43.23
C THR A 585 16.72 11.33 -43.10
N LEU A 586 17.78 11.21 -42.28
CA LEU A 586 18.77 12.26 -42.09
C LEU A 586 19.49 12.61 -43.38
N GLY A 587 19.91 11.59 -44.15
CA GLY A 587 20.57 11.79 -45.45
C GLY A 587 19.72 12.49 -46.48
N LYS A 588 18.40 12.26 -46.49
CA LYS A 588 17.46 12.99 -47.40
C LYS A 588 17.35 14.45 -47.00
N ALA A 589 17.16 14.74 -45.70
CA ALA A 589 17.03 16.10 -45.20
C ALA A 589 18.30 16.94 -45.45
N MET A 590 19.48 16.37 -45.23
CA MET A 590 20.73 17.08 -45.52
C MET A 590 20.99 17.33 -47.03
N LYS A 591 20.44 16.51 -47.93
CA LYS A 591 20.50 16.73 -49.38
C LYS A 591 19.55 17.81 -49.86
N MET A 592 18.36 17.92 -49.27
CA MET A 592 17.39 18.96 -49.62
C MET A 592 17.90 20.36 -49.22
N ASN A 593 18.49 20.51 -48.04
CA ASN A 593 19.08 21.78 -47.62
C ASN A 593 20.28 22.21 -48.48
N ARG A 594 21.01 21.27 -49.03
CA ARG A 594 22.11 21.59 -49.97
C ARG A 594 21.64 22.14 -51.30
N THR A 595 20.49 21.67 -51.82
CA THR A 595 19.87 22.19 -53.03
C THR A 595 19.31 23.60 -52.85
N GLU A 596 18.73 23.90 -51.71
CA GLU A 596 18.22 25.23 -51.36
C GLU A 596 19.37 26.27 -51.16
N ALA A 597 20.49 25.86 -50.52
CA ALA A 597 21.65 26.72 -50.37
C ALA A 597 22.39 26.98 -51.70
N ASP A 598 22.49 26.01 -52.61
CA ASP A 598 23.08 26.16 -53.92
C ASP A 598 22.19 27.03 -54.86
N ASP A 599 20.87 27.07 -54.67
CA ASP A 599 19.95 27.92 -55.44
C ASP A 599 19.96 29.39 -54.94
N ASP A 600 20.18 29.66 -53.62
CA ASP A 600 20.32 31.02 -53.07
C ASP A 600 21.65 31.68 -53.49
N GLU A 601 22.76 30.93 -53.63
CA GLU A 601 24.03 31.47 -54.13
C GLU A 601 24.01 31.81 -55.63
N THR A 602 23.10 31.18 -56.42
CA THR A 602 22.97 31.46 -57.84
C THR A 602 22.10 32.67 -58.17
N VAL A 603 21.39 33.25 -57.18
CA VAL A 603 20.54 34.47 -57.35
C VAL A 603 21.31 35.76 -56.93
N ALA A 604 22.53 35.64 -56.36
CA ALA A 604 23.33 36.77 -55.86
C ALA A 604 24.54 37.12 -56.75
N VAL A 605 24.50 36.86 -58.08
CA VAL A 605 25.49 37.32 -59.05
C VAL A 605 24.86 38.17 -60.16
#